data_a90767a59fb56a88c22d714327de7246
#
_entry.id   a90767a59fb56a88c22d714327de7246
#
_cell.length_a   1.000
_cell.length_b   1.000
_cell.length_c   1.000
_cell.angle_alpha   90.00
_cell.angle_beta   90.00
_cell.angle_gamma   90.00
#
_symmetry.space_group_name_H-M   'P 1'
#
loop_
_entity.id
_entity.type
_entity.pdbx_description
1 polymer ?
#
loop_
_entity_poly.entity_id
_entity_poly.type
_entity_poly.pdbx_seq_one_letter_code
_entity_poly.pdbx_strand_id
1 'polypeptide(L)'
;YYSEGIKGIIESPLFKINKFAVRSSCKFEDQDNESNAGKYESYLNVEKVHLTDAIDKVFSSYEFYDDINQVLVQEMVSNVSMSGVVFTKDPNHGGDFFVVNYDNTTEETDTVTSGKNSGSNIYVLHRESDIFDSKMIKIIDAVKEVELLTQNDCLDIEFVETKCGDIYILQVRKLSVNKPKFQIDFKSYAVMENWLENLLTSQSHLGNSLILSCMSDWNPIELIGSKPKPLSYSLYEELITKKTWAISRNNYG
;
A
#
# COMPACT_ATOMS: atom_id res chain seq x y z
N TYR A 1 7.01 34.92 -15.65
CA TYR A 1 7.82 33.69 -15.51
C TYR A 1 7.09 32.43 -16.05
N TYR A 2 5.82 32.24 -15.68
CA TYR A 2 5.11 31.00 -15.96
C TYR A 2 4.65 30.84 -17.41
N SER A 3 4.18 31.91 -18.05
CA SER A 3 3.48 31.79 -19.35
C SER A 3 4.37 31.41 -20.52
N GLU A 4 5.61 31.86 -20.57
CA GLU A 4 6.54 31.55 -21.67
C GLU A 4 7.25 30.21 -21.47
N GLY A 5 7.63 29.87 -20.22
CA GLY A 5 8.29 28.62 -19.90
C GLY A 5 7.37 27.40 -20.12
N ILE A 6 6.10 27.49 -19.68
CA ILE A 6 5.13 26.40 -19.84
C ILE A 6 4.77 26.19 -21.31
N LYS A 7 4.58 27.26 -22.11
CA LYS A 7 4.33 27.12 -23.55
C LYS A 7 5.47 26.38 -24.26
N GLY A 8 6.72 26.70 -23.97
CA GLY A 8 7.86 26.01 -24.54
C GLY A 8 7.93 24.53 -24.18
N ILE A 9 7.50 24.16 -22.96
CA ILE A 9 7.42 22.76 -22.53
C ILE A 9 6.28 22.03 -23.26
N ILE A 10 5.08 22.63 -23.32
CA ILE A 10 3.88 22.05 -23.95
C ILE A 10 4.09 21.84 -25.46
N GLU A 11 4.85 22.72 -26.11
CA GLU A 11 5.15 22.63 -27.54
C GLU A 11 6.35 21.73 -27.84
N SER A 12 7.05 21.22 -26.82
CA SER A 12 8.18 20.32 -26.98
C SER A 12 7.76 19.01 -27.67
N PRO A 13 8.58 18.52 -28.63
CA PRO A 13 8.36 17.20 -29.26
C PRO A 13 8.41 16.03 -28.27
N LEU A 14 8.88 16.25 -27.04
CA LEU A 14 8.88 15.24 -25.96
C LEU A 14 7.45 14.91 -25.50
N PHE A 15 6.50 15.84 -25.63
CA PHE A 15 5.10 15.60 -25.27
C PHE A 15 4.28 15.12 -26.49
N LYS A 16 4.48 13.87 -26.87
CA LYS A 16 3.74 13.22 -27.98
C LYS A 16 2.34 12.76 -27.59
N ILE A 17 2.04 12.69 -26.30
CA ILE A 17 0.80 12.17 -25.73
C ILE A 17 -0.11 13.36 -25.36
N ASN A 18 -1.43 13.11 -25.36
CA ASN A 18 -2.42 14.16 -25.11
C ASN A 18 -2.92 14.21 -23.67
N LYS A 19 -2.48 13.29 -22.79
CA LYS A 19 -2.94 13.20 -21.40
C LYS A 19 -1.77 13.21 -20.43
N PHE A 20 -1.95 13.96 -19.35
CA PHE A 20 -0.91 14.18 -18.35
C PHE A 20 -1.43 13.94 -16.93
N ALA A 21 -0.52 13.55 -16.04
CA ALA A 21 -0.67 13.68 -14.60
C ALA A 21 0.08 14.95 -14.14
N VAL A 22 -0.58 15.77 -13.35
CA VAL A 22 -0.02 16.99 -12.76
C VAL A 22 -0.06 16.80 -11.25
N ARG A 23 1.11 16.72 -10.62
CA ARG A 23 1.26 16.38 -9.20
C ARG A 23 2.01 17.47 -8.45
N SER A 24 1.68 17.64 -7.19
CA SER A 24 2.49 18.45 -6.29
C SER A 24 3.88 17.84 -6.10
N SER A 25 4.86 18.70 -5.87
CA SER A 25 6.23 18.34 -5.49
C SER A 25 6.79 19.45 -4.63
N CYS A 26 6.51 19.41 -3.34
CA CYS A 26 6.97 20.44 -2.41
C CYS A 26 7.78 19.83 -1.26
N LYS A 27 8.69 20.64 -0.70
CA LYS A 27 9.59 20.24 0.38
C LYS A 27 8.86 19.80 1.65
N PHE A 28 7.62 20.25 1.86
CA PHE A 28 6.84 19.96 3.06
C PHE A 28 5.91 18.75 2.90
N GLU A 29 5.90 18.12 1.72
CA GLU A 29 5.08 16.93 1.46
C GLU A 29 5.66 15.69 2.17
N ASP A 30 6.98 15.61 2.25
CA ASP A 30 7.73 14.48 2.83
C ASP A 30 8.49 14.91 4.10
N GLN A 31 7.81 15.30 5.15
CA GLN A 31 8.47 15.52 6.45
C GLN A 31 8.63 14.21 7.20
N ASP A 32 9.79 14.06 7.88
CA ASP A 32 10.26 12.80 8.52
C ASP A 32 9.28 12.17 9.53
N ASN A 33 8.24 12.88 9.98
CA ASN A 33 7.34 12.40 11.04
C ASN A 33 5.85 12.40 10.68
N GLU A 34 5.45 12.96 9.53
CA GLU A 34 4.05 12.99 9.10
C GLU A 34 3.99 12.81 7.57
N SER A 35 3.31 11.75 7.13
CA SER A 35 2.94 11.63 5.72
C SER A 35 1.80 12.60 5.44
N ASN A 36 2.11 13.70 4.77
CA ASN A 36 1.11 14.64 4.24
C ASN A 36 0.52 14.17 2.89
N ALA A 37 0.47 12.87 2.67
CA ALA A 37 -0.13 12.29 1.47
C ALA A 37 -1.58 12.79 1.30
N GLY A 38 -1.85 13.41 0.15
CA GLY A 38 -3.17 13.99 -0.15
C GLY A 38 -3.44 15.38 0.40
N LYS A 39 -2.45 16.05 1.01
CA LYS A 39 -2.59 17.44 1.47
C LYS A 39 -2.66 18.43 0.30
N TYR A 40 -1.95 18.15 -0.77
CA TYR A 40 -1.90 18.99 -1.97
C TYR A 40 -2.63 18.34 -3.14
N GLU A 41 -3.10 19.16 -4.05
CA GLU A 41 -3.89 18.68 -5.18
C GLU A 41 -3.03 17.96 -6.22
N SER A 42 -3.61 16.92 -6.83
CA SER A 42 -3.08 16.19 -7.98
C SER A 42 -4.19 15.99 -8.99
N TYR A 43 -3.88 16.22 -10.26
CA TYR A 43 -4.83 16.06 -11.36
C TYR A 43 -4.32 14.99 -12.32
N LEU A 44 -5.17 14.00 -12.58
CA LEU A 44 -4.90 12.91 -13.52
C LEU A 44 -5.74 13.09 -14.78
N ASN A 45 -5.32 12.47 -15.88
CA ASN A 45 -6.00 12.51 -17.17
C ASN A 45 -6.21 13.94 -17.72
N VAL A 46 -5.31 14.86 -17.39
CA VAL A 46 -5.36 16.25 -17.84
C VAL A 46 -5.04 16.30 -19.34
N GLU A 47 -5.97 16.80 -20.13
CA GLU A 47 -5.71 17.04 -21.55
C GLU A 47 -4.74 18.21 -21.76
N LYS A 48 -3.96 18.16 -22.84
CA LYS A 48 -2.94 19.17 -23.16
C LYS A 48 -3.48 20.61 -23.12
N VAL A 49 -4.73 20.81 -23.56
CA VAL A 49 -5.38 22.14 -23.57
C VAL A 49 -5.66 22.70 -22.18
N HIS A 50 -5.81 21.83 -21.18
CA HIS A 50 -6.08 22.19 -19.78
C HIS A 50 -4.84 22.11 -18.87
N LEU A 51 -3.67 21.81 -19.44
CA LEU A 51 -2.46 21.57 -18.68
C LEU A 51 -2.02 22.79 -17.85
N THR A 52 -2.08 23.99 -18.44
CA THR A 52 -1.74 25.23 -17.74
C THR A 52 -2.66 25.48 -16.54
N ASP A 53 -3.96 25.32 -16.74
CA ASP A 53 -4.94 25.50 -15.66
C ASP A 53 -4.73 24.49 -14.51
N ALA A 54 -4.37 23.27 -14.83
CA ALA A 54 -4.08 22.24 -13.83
C ALA A 54 -2.80 22.58 -13.04
N ILE A 55 -1.75 23.04 -13.70
CA ILE A 55 -0.49 23.49 -13.07
C ILE A 55 -0.79 24.64 -12.11
N ASP A 56 -1.54 25.65 -12.55
CA ASP A 56 -1.88 26.82 -11.73
C ASP A 56 -2.69 26.44 -10.50
N LYS A 57 -3.60 25.47 -10.63
CA LYS A 57 -4.38 24.95 -9.50
C LYS A 57 -3.50 24.24 -8.48
N VAL A 58 -2.57 23.36 -8.93
CA VAL A 58 -1.62 22.70 -8.02
C VAL A 58 -0.77 23.74 -7.30
N PHE A 59 -0.22 24.75 -7.99
CA PHE A 59 0.52 25.81 -7.33
C PHE A 59 -0.34 26.58 -6.33
N SER A 60 -1.61 26.82 -6.64
CA SER A 60 -2.54 27.54 -5.76
C SER A 60 -2.93 26.73 -4.51
N SER A 61 -2.73 25.41 -4.53
CA SER A 61 -2.98 24.54 -3.38
C SER A 61 -1.88 24.59 -2.32
N TYR A 62 -0.73 25.18 -2.63
CA TYR A 62 0.34 25.32 -1.66
C TYR A 62 0.02 26.41 -0.64
N GLU A 63 0.13 26.08 0.66
CA GLU A 63 -0.16 27.01 1.76
C GLU A 63 0.82 28.20 1.81
N PHE A 64 2.06 27.99 1.34
CA PHE A 64 3.09 29.01 1.33
C PHE A 64 3.78 29.00 -0.04
N TYR A 65 3.98 30.20 -0.57
CA TYR A 65 4.83 30.38 -1.75
C TYR A 65 6.29 30.22 -1.33
N ASP A 66 6.94 29.20 -1.84
CA ASP A 66 8.38 28.98 -1.69
C ASP A 66 8.94 28.71 -3.10
N ASP A 67 10.07 29.35 -3.44
CA ASP A 67 10.74 29.16 -4.73
C ASP A 67 11.21 27.72 -4.97
N ILE A 68 11.20 26.88 -3.92
CA ILE A 68 11.57 25.46 -3.97
C ILE A 68 10.37 24.58 -4.36
N ASN A 69 9.14 25.10 -4.21
CA ASN A 69 7.94 24.35 -4.57
C ASN A 69 7.85 24.15 -6.08
N GLN A 70 7.66 22.90 -6.50
CA GLN A 70 7.61 22.50 -7.90
C GLN A 70 6.29 21.78 -8.20
N VAL A 71 5.95 21.71 -9.46
CA VAL A 71 4.86 20.88 -9.98
C VAL A 71 5.46 19.87 -10.95
N LEU A 72 5.19 18.60 -10.70
CA LEU A 72 5.62 17.52 -11.57
C LEU A 72 4.54 17.28 -12.63
N VAL A 73 4.94 17.38 -13.89
CA VAL A 73 4.09 17.03 -15.05
C VAL A 73 4.64 15.77 -15.69
N GLN A 74 3.83 14.73 -15.67
CA GLN A 74 4.18 13.42 -16.26
C GLN A 74 3.18 13.07 -17.36
N GLU A 75 3.64 12.38 -18.39
CA GLU A 75 2.74 11.73 -19.35
C GLU A 75 1.94 10.62 -18.66
N MET A 76 0.64 10.53 -18.95
CA MET A 76 -0.17 9.42 -18.45
C MET A 76 0.22 8.11 -19.13
N VAL A 77 0.49 7.10 -18.33
CA VAL A 77 0.73 5.76 -18.84
C VAL A 77 -0.58 5.19 -19.38
N SER A 78 -0.55 4.72 -20.63
CA SER A 78 -1.69 4.10 -21.30
C SER A 78 -1.54 2.58 -21.37
N ASN A 79 -2.66 1.88 -21.68
CA ASN A 79 -2.70 0.42 -21.78
C ASN A 79 -2.23 -0.29 -20.50
N VAL A 80 -2.73 0.19 -19.37
CA VAL A 80 -2.44 -0.36 -18.05
C VAL A 80 -2.99 -1.77 -17.93
N SER A 81 -2.20 -2.70 -17.40
CA SER A 81 -2.61 -4.06 -17.02
C SER A 81 -2.69 -4.25 -15.52
N MET A 82 -1.88 -3.49 -14.78
CA MET A 82 -1.84 -3.50 -13.32
C MET A 82 -1.34 -2.16 -12.82
N SER A 83 -1.89 -1.67 -11.72
CA SER A 83 -1.37 -0.52 -10.98
C SER A 83 -1.34 -0.83 -9.50
N GLY A 84 -0.43 -0.18 -8.76
CA GLY A 84 -0.35 -0.44 -7.34
C GLY A 84 0.72 0.36 -6.62
N VAL A 85 0.87 -0.03 -5.35
CA VAL A 85 1.86 0.53 -4.43
C VAL A 85 2.69 -0.61 -3.84
N VAL A 86 3.99 -0.43 -3.78
CA VAL A 86 4.91 -1.33 -3.08
C VAL A 86 5.50 -0.62 -1.88
N PHE A 87 5.25 -1.16 -0.71
CA PHE A 87 6.01 -0.80 0.49
C PHE A 87 7.21 -1.73 0.60
N THR A 88 8.40 -1.18 0.71
CA THR A 88 9.64 -1.98 0.79
C THR A 88 9.95 -2.49 2.19
N LYS A 89 9.15 -2.08 3.17
CA LYS A 89 9.05 -2.64 4.53
C LYS A 89 7.57 -2.79 4.88
N ASP A 90 7.25 -3.66 5.84
CA ASP A 90 5.90 -3.69 6.40
C ASP A 90 5.53 -2.32 6.98
N PRO A 91 4.49 -1.64 6.47
CA PRO A 91 4.14 -0.29 6.90
C PRO A 91 3.69 -0.21 8.37
N ASN A 92 3.22 -1.31 8.94
CA ASN A 92 2.71 -1.34 10.33
C ASN A 92 3.82 -1.55 11.35
N HIS A 93 4.79 -2.41 11.03
CA HIS A 93 5.78 -2.89 12.00
C HIS A 93 7.22 -2.70 11.54
N GLY A 94 7.46 -2.26 10.30
CA GLY A 94 8.80 -2.07 9.74
C GLY A 94 9.57 -3.38 9.50
N GLY A 95 8.86 -4.52 9.45
CA GLY A 95 9.46 -5.81 9.16
C GLY A 95 10.00 -5.92 7.74
N ASP A 96 10.92 -6.87 7.51
CA ASP A 96 11.63 -7.08 6.24
C ASP A 96 10.76 -7.78 5.19
N PHE A 97 9.66 -7.11 4.78
CA PHE A 97 8.73 -7.59 3.78
C PHE A 97 8.50 -6.54 2.70
N PHE A 98 8.42 -7.00 1.45
CA PHE A 98 7.74 -6.26 0.41
C PHE A 98 6.24 -6.49 0.57
N VAL A 99 5.47 -5.41 0.63
CA VAL A 99 4.00 -5.46 0.65
C VAL A 99 3.48 -4.76 -0.59
N VAL A 100 2.93 -5.52 -1.52
CA VAL A 100 2.41 -5.02 -2.79
C VAL A 100 0.90 -4.98 -2.73
N ASN A 101 0.32 -3.78 -2.76
CA ASN A 101 -1.11 -3.59 -2.94
C ASN A 101 -1.36 -3.23 -4.40
N TYR A 102 -2.15 -4.02 -5.12
CA TYR A 102 -2.33 -3.83 -6.55
C TYR A 102 -3.75 -4.11 -7.03
N ASP A 103 -4.11 -3.46 -8.12
CA ASP A 103 -5.32 -3.70 -8.89
C ASP A 103 -4.94 -4.13 -10.31
N ASN A 104 -5.49 -5.24 -10.74
CA ASN A 104 -5.35 -5.77 -12.10
C ASN A 104 -6.71 -5.91 -12.81
N THR A 105 -7.75 -5.30 -12.26
CA THR A 105 -9.13 -5.37 -12.78
C THR A 105 -9.54 -4.12 -13.55
N THR A 106 -8.93 -2.98 -13.23
CA THR A 106 -9.20 -1.69 -13.88
C THR A 106 -8.00 -1.27 -14.73
N GLU A 107 -8.27 -0.47 -15.77
CA GLU A 107 -7.22 0.14 -16.60
C GLU A 107 -6.78 1.52 -16.05
N GLU A 108 -7.17 1.85 -14.82
CA GLU A 108 -6.87 3.13 -14.18
C GLU A 108 -5.57 3.04 -13.36
N THR A 109 -4.86 4.15 -13.26
CA THR A 109 -3.56 4.22 -12.58
C THR A 109 -3.67 4.59 -11.11
N ASP A 110 -4.85 5.02 -10.62
CA ASP A 110 -5.06 5.58 -9.29
C ASP A 110 -6.02 4.77 -8.40
N THR A 111 -6.44 3.59 -8.83
CA THR A 111 -7.45 2.79 -8.12
C THR A 111 -7.03 2.37 -6.72
N VAL A 112 -5.77 2.05 -6.52
CA VAL A 112 -5.23 1.65 -5.22
C VAL A 112 -4.95 2.87 -4.33
N THR A 113 -4.35 3.93 -4.90
CA THR A 113 -3.96 5.13 -4.15
C THR A 113 -5.14 6.02 -3.77
N SER A 114 -6.20 6.02 -4.57
CA SER A 114 -7.43 6.80 -4.30
C SER A 114 -8.39 6.14 -3.29
N GLY A 115 -8.12 4.90 -2.89
CA GLY A 115 -8.98 4.14 -1.96
C GLY A 115 -10.40 3.85 -2.49
N LYS A 116 -10.64 4.03 -3.78
CA LYS A 116 -11.98 3.89 -4.39
C LYS A 116 -12.45 2.44 -4.55
N ASN A 117 -11.53 1.47 -4.52
CA ASN A 117 -11.87 0.06 -4.69
C ASN A 117 -11.57 -0.76 -3.44
N SER A 118 -12.61 -1.42 -2.93
CA SER A 118 -12.54 -2.40 -1.83
C SER A 118 -11.95 -3.77 -2.24
N GLY A 119 -11.45 -3.90 -3.49
CA GLY A 119 -11.01 -5.16 -4.10
C GLY A 119 -9.55 -5.20 -4.52
N SER A 120 -8.66 -4.41 -3.90
CA SER A 120 -7.23 -4.50 -4.17
C SER A 120 -6.65 -5.85 -3.69
N ASN A 121 -5.83 -6.45 -4.53
CA ASN A 121 -5.07 -7.63 -4.15
C ASN A 121 -3.86 -7.23 -3.31
N ILE A 122 -3.47 -8.09 -2.38
CA ILE A 122 -2.28 -7.90 -1.55
C ILE A 122 -1.34 -9.08 -1.78
N TYR A 123 -0.09 -8.78 -2.08
CA TYR A 123 0.99 -9.75 -2.14
C TYR A 123 2.06 -9.36 -1.12
N VAL A 124 2.44 -10.31 -0.26
CA VAL A 124 3.44 -10.11 0.79
C VAL A 124 4.57 -11.09 0.56
N LEU A 125 5.80 -10.60 0.56
CA LEU A 125 7.00 -11.39 0.34
C LEU A 125 8.07 -10.97 1.34
N HIS A 126 8.64 -11.94 2.08
CA HIS A 126 9.86 -11.68 2.84
C HIS A 126 11.02 -11.39 1.90
N ARG A 127 11.88 -10.42 2.24
CA ARG A 127 12.94 -9.91 1.34
C ARG A 127 13.98 -10.96 0.92
N GLU A 128 14.20 -11.97 1.76
CA GLU A 128 15.14 -13.08 1.50
C GLU A 128 14.48 -14.31 0.85
N SER A 129 13.15 -14.29 0.64
CA SER A 129 12.43 -15.39 0.03
C SER A 129 12.54 -15.37 -1.49
N ASP A 130 12.44 -16.55 -2.10
CA ASP A 130 12.31 -16.69 -3.55
C ASP A 130 10.95 -16.18 -4.02
N ILE A 131 10.93 -15.58 -5.21
CA ILE A 131 9.71 -15.06 -5.83
C ILE A 131 9.22 -16.09 -6.84
N PHE A 132 8.05 -16.67 -6.60
CA PHE A 132 7.47 -17.68 -7.49
C PHE A 132 6.51 -17.08 -8.53
N ASP A 133 5.92 -15.92 -8.27
CA ASP A 133 5.04 -15.23 -9.20
C ASP A 133 5.85 -14.43 -10.22
N SER A 134 5.78 -14.81 -11.50
CA SER A 134 6.55 -14.18 -12.58
C SER A 134 6.22 -12.69 -12.79
N LYS A 135 5.02 -12.24 -12.46
CA LYS A 135 4.63 -10.82 -12.52
C LYS A 135 5.28 -10.05 -11.37
N MET A 136 5.25 -10.63 -10.18
CA MET A 136 5.84 -10.00 -8.99
C MET A 136 7.37 -9.90 -9.10
N ILE A 137 8.04 -10.85 -9.78
CA ILE A 137 9.49 -10.77 -10.03
C ILE A 137 9.85 -9.43 -10.68
N LYS A 138 9.21 -9.07 -11.78
CA LYS A 138 9.51 -7.82 -12.50
C LYS A 138 9.29 -6.57 -11.65
N ILE A 139 8.18 -6.55 -10.90
CA ILE A 139 7.85 -5.43 -10.02
C ILE A 139 8.89 -5.30 -8.90
N ILE A 140 9.22 -6.41 -8.24
CA ILE A 140 10.19 -6.40 -7.14
C ILE A 140 11.60 -6.07 -7.65
N ASP A 141 11.99 -6.53 -8.84
CA ASP A 141 13.29 -6.18 -9.44
C ASP A 141 13.38 -4.69 -9.73
N ALA A 142 12.32 -4.08 -10.30
CA ALA A 142 12.26 -2.63 -10.51
C ALA A 142 12.33 -1.86 -9.17
N VAL A 143 11.63 -2.35 -8.14
CA VAL A 143 11.68 -1.77 -6.79
C VAL A 143 13.08 -1.85 -6.18
N LYS A 144 13.77 -3.00 -6.29
CA LYS A 144 15.15 -3.16 -5.82
C LYS A 144 16.12 -2.23 -6.55
N GLU A 145 15.90 -1.97 -7.84
CA GLU A 145 16.69 -0.97 -8.59
C GLU A 145 16.48 0.44 -8.01
N VAL A 146 15.24 0.80 -7.69
CA VAL A 146 14.93 2.10 -7.03
C VAL A 146 15.62 2.20 -5.66
N GLU A 147 15.58 1.14 -4.85
CA GLU A 147 16.28 1.10 -3.57
C GLU A 147 17.79 1.35 -3.72
N LEU A 148 18.41 0.72 -4.72
CA LEU A 148 19.84 0.91 -5.02
C LEU A 148 20.12 2.36 -5.45
N LEU A 149 19.29 2.93 -6.31
CA LEU A 149 19.46 4.31 -6.81
C LEU A 149 19.28 5.35 -5.69
N THR A 150 18.32 5.12 -4.80
CA THR A 150 18.00 6.03 -3.69
C THR A 150 18.84 5.78 -2.45
N GLN A 151 19.57 4.66 -2.39
CA GLN A 151 20.29 4.18 -1.20
C GLN A 151 19.39 4.09 0.05
N ASN A 152 18.13 3.72 -0.16
CA ASN A 152 17.12 3.63 0.88
C ASN A 152 16.25 2.39 0.67
N ASP A 153 16.09 1.57 1.70
CA ASP A 153 15.29 0.35 1.70
C ASP A 153 13.93 0.50 2.41
N CYS A 154 13.54 1.75 2.72
CA CYS A 154 12.31 2.07 3.42
C CYS A 154 11.49 3.06 2.59
N LEU A 155 10.84 2.54 1.53
CA LEU A 155 10.17 3.33 0.49
C LEU A 155 8.71 2.90 0.31
N ASP A 156 7.92 3.88 -0.14
CA ASP A 156 6.58 3.78 -0.68
C ASP A 156 6.67 4.11 -2.17
N ILE A 157 6.37 3.13 -3.03
CA ILE A 157 6.63 3.22 -4.47
C ILE A 157 5.35 2.96 -5.24
N GLU A 158 4.84 3.96 -5.96
CA GLU A 158 3.73 3.79 -6.89
C GLU A 158 4.25 3.27 -8.24
N PHE A 159 3.60 2.23 -8.77
CA PHE A 159 3.97 1.62 -10.03
C PHE A 159 2.77 1.33 -10.93
N VAL A 160 3.07 1.19 -12.21
CA VAL A 160 2.13 0.70 -13.23
C VAL A 160 2.84 -0.32 -14.10
N GLU A 161 2.16 -1.42 -14.42
CA GLU A 161 2.53 -2.35 -15.48
C GLU A 161 1.62 -2.14 -16.68
N THR A 162 2.19 -2.08 -17.88
CA THR A 162 1.43 -2.02 -19.13
C THR A 162 1.07 -3.41 -19.64
N LYS A 163 0.13 -3.48 -20.58
CA LYS A 163 -0.21 -4.75 -21.28
C LYS A 163 0.97 -5.34 -22.05
N CYS A 164 2.00 -4.53 -22.37
CA CYS A 164 3.25 -4.99 -22.97
C CYS A 164 4.24 -5.57 -21.94
N GLY A 165 3.96 -5.41 -20.64
CA GLY A 165 4.79 -5.87 -19.54
C GLY A 165 5.91 -4.91 -19.15
N ASP A 166 5.83 -3.64 -19.57
CA ASP A 166 6.74 -2.59 -19.15
C ASP A 166 6.31 -2.06 -17.78
N ILE A 167 7.26 -1.87 -16.87
CA ILE A 167 7.03 -1.30 -15.54
C ILE A 167 7.41 0.18 -15.53
N TYR A 168 6.51 1.01 -15.06
CA TYR A 168 6.72 2.45 -14.84
C TYR A 168 6.62 2.76 -13.35
N ILE A 169 7.64 3.41 -12.82
CA ILE A 169 7.62 3.97 -11.46
C ILE A 169 7.03 5.39 -11.56
N LEU A 170 5.91 5.60 -10.91
CA LEU A 170 5.16 6.85 -10.97
C LEU A 170 5.57 7.82 -9.85
N GLN A 171 5.83 7.29 -8.66
CA GLN A 171 6.21 8.07 -7.50
C GLN A 171 7.05 7.21 -6.55
N VAL A 172 8.01 7.85 -5.89
CA VAL A 172 8.84 7.26 -4.84
C VAL A 172 8.83 8.19 -3.65
N ARG A 173 8.43 7.68 -2.48
CA ARG A 173 8.42 8.41 -1.22
C ARG A 173 9.17 7.63 -0.15
N LYS A 174 9.65 8.33 0.87
CA LYS A 174 10.16 7.68 2.07
C LYS A 174 8.99 7.12 2.87
N LEU A 175 9.04 5.84 3.18
CA LEU A 175 8.04 5.20 4.02
C LEU A 175 8.30 5.55 5.49
N SER A 176 7.31 6.12 6.14
CA SER A 176 7.36 6.36 7.59
C SER A 176 6.88 5.11 8.32
N VAL A 177 7.79 4.43 9.00
CA VAL A 177 7.46 3.21 9.75
C VAL A 177 7.82 3.36 11.22
N ASN A 178 7.01 2.81 12.07
CA ASN A 178 7.38 2.63 13.47
C ASN A 178 8.52 1.62 13.55
N LYS A 179 9.57 1.92 14.33
CA LYS A 179 10.67 0.97 14.54
C LYS A 179 10.09 -0.35 15.01
N PRO A 180 10.49 -1.48 14.41
CA PRO A 180 9.98 -2.78 14.81
C PRO A 180 10.30 -3.03 16.28
N LYS A 181 9.29 -3.42 17.04
CA LYS A 181 9.48 -3.81 18.44
C LYS A 181 10.26 -5.12 18.56
N PHE A 182 10.22 -5.93 17.50
CA PHE A 182 10.91 -7.21 17.42
C PHE A 182 11.46 -7.37 16.00
N GLN A 183 12.73 -7.76 15.89
CA GLN A 183 13.29 -8.28 14.66
C GLN A 183 13.12 -9.80 14.69
N ILE A 184 12.32 -10.33 13.78
CA ILE A 184 12.23 -11.76 13.52
C ILE A 184 13.19 -12.04 12.37
N ASP A 185 14.20 -12.88 12.59
CA ASP A 185 15.13 -13.28 11.54
C ASP A 185 14.49 -14.30 10.59
N PHE A 186 15.05 -14.45 9.39
CA PHE A 186 14.54 -15.37 8.37
C PHE A 186 14.56 -16.84 8.86
N LYS A 187 15.48 -17.21 9.75
CA LYS A 187 15.54 -18.57 10.33
C LYS A 187 14.30 -18.86 11.16
N SER A 188 13.80 -17.88 11.90
CA SER A 188 12.56 -18.02 12.67
C SER A 188 11.36 -18.23 11.77
N TYR A 189 11.30 -17.60 10.59
CA TYR A 189 10.26 -17.86 9.59
C TYR A 189 10.37 -19.28 9.03
N ALA A 190 11.55 -19.74 8.65
CA ALA A 190 11.75 -21.09 8.13
C ALA A 190 11.36 -22.16 9.16
N VAL A 191 11.62 -21.93 10.44
CA VAL A 191 11.20 -22.83 11.53
C VAL A 191 9.67 -22.86 11.64
N MET A 192 9.03 -21.71 11.54
CA MET A 192 7.57 -21.61 11.60
C MET A 192 6.90 -22.24 10.37
N GLU A 193 7.45 -22.05 9.19
CA GLU A 193 6.99 -22.65 7.94
C GLU A 193 7.07 -24.18 8.01
N ASN A 194 8.20 -24.74 8.40
CA ASN A 194 8.35 -26.18 8.64
C ASN A 194 7.37 -26.70 9.70
N TRP A 195 7.11 -25.94 10.74
CA TRP A 195 6.12 -26.31 11.75
C TRP A 195 4.70 -26.35 11.16
N LEU A 196 4.33 -25.36 10.35
CA LEU A 196 3.05 -25.30 9.66
C LEU A 196 2.89 -26.45 8.66
N GLU A 197 3.91 -26.74 7.85
CA GLU A 197 3.90 -27.88 6.92
C GLU A 197 3.73 -29.21 7.65
N ASN A 198 4.43 -29.42 8.75
CA ASN A 198 4.27 -30.59 9.58
C ASN A 198 2.87 -30.67 10.20
N LEU A 199 2.29 -29.56 10.62
CA LEU A 199 0.92 -29.49 11.12
C LEU A 199 -0.08 -29.88 10.03
N LEU A 200 0.08 -29.35 8.81
CA LEU A 200 -0.78 -29.62 7.66
C LEU A 200 -0.72 -31.08 7.21
N THR A 201 0.46 -31.71 7.30
CA THR A 201 0.66 -33.10 6.87
C THR A 201 0.32 -34.14 7.94
N SER A 202 0.40 -33.78 9.22
CA SER A 202 0.24 -34.71 10.34
C SER A 202 -1.20 -34.91 10.82
N GLN A 203 -2.13 -34.05 10.43
CA GLN A 203 -3.53 -34.14 10.86
C GLN A 203 -4.45 -34.57 9.72
N SER A 204 -5.40 -35.46 10.02
CA SER A 204 -6.48 -35.79 9.10
C SER A 204 -7.48 -34.64 9.07
N HIS A 205 -7.50 -33.91 7.96
CA HIS A 205 -8.40 -32.77 7.78
C HIS A 205 -9.71 -33.23 7.16
N LEU A 206 -10.80 -32.62 7.60
CA LEU A 206 -12.13 -32.79 7.01
C LEU A 206 -12.21 -31.86 5.76
N GLY A 207 -11.75 -32.34 4.60
CA GLY A 207 -11.84 -31.63 3.33
C GLY A 207 -10.48 -31.34 2.66
N ASN A 208 -10.55 -30.68 1.51
CA ASN A 208 -9.39 -30.42 0.64
C ASN A 208 -8.71 -29.06 0.90
N SER A 209 -9.20 -28.28 1.85
CA SER A 209 -8.63 -26.98 2.20
C SER A 209 -8.68 -26.76 3.71
N LEU A 210 -7.62 -26.17 4.24
CA LEU A 210 -7.51 -25.78 5.64
C LEU A 210 -7.34 -24.25 5.71
N ILE A 211 -8.17 -23.61 6.53
CA ILE A 211 -8.03 -22.19 6.83
C ILE A 211 -7.43 -22.06 8.21
N LEU A 212 -6.22 -21.50 8.27
CA LEU A 212 -5.57 -21.13 9.53
C LEU A 212 -5.84 -19.65 9.79
N SER A 213 -6.40 -19.33 10.93
CA SER A 213 -6.60 -17.96 11.35
C SER A 213 -6.25 -17.77 12.81
N CYS A 214 -5.77 -16.59 13.16
CA CYS A 214 -5.66 -16.20 14.56
C CYS A 214 -7.04 -15.77 15.03
N MET A 215 -7.66 -16.59 15.90
CA MET A 215 -8.91 -16.20 16.52
C MET A 215 -8.61 -15.25 17.67
N SER A 216 -8.91 -13.97 17.48
CA SER A 216 -8.88 -12.99 18.56
C SER A 216 -10.15 -13.15 19.40
N ASP A 217 -10.03 -13.83 20.52
CA ASP A 217 -11.06 -13.74 21.55
C ASP A 217 -10.97 -12.38 22.23
N TRP A 218 -12.11 -11.75 22.40
CA TRP A 218 -12.15 -10.55 23.22
C TRP A 218 -11.89 -10.91 24.69
N ASN A 219 -11.19 -10.04 25.34
CA ASN A 219 -10.86 -10.21 26.74
C ASN A 219 -12.08 -9.82 27.60
N PRO A 220 -12.68 -10.74 28.37
CA PRO A 220 -13.79 -10.40 29.26
C PRO A 220 -13.50 -9.28 30.23
N ILE A 221 -12.23 -9.14 30.64
CA ILE A 221 -11.79 -8.08 31.56
C ILE A 221 -12.00 -6.69 30.96
N GLU A 222 -11.82 -6.53 29.65
CA GLU A 222 -12.04 -5.26 28.94
C GLU A 222 -13.53 -4.89 28.92
N LEU A 223 -14.41 -5.90 28.88
CA LEU A 223 -15.85 -5.69 28.79
C LEU A 223 -16.51 -5.45 30.16
N ILE A 224 -16.17 -6.25 31.15
CA ILE A 224 -16.85 -6.26 32.46
C ILE A 224 -15.94 -5.92 33.65
N GLY A 225 -14.65 -5.67 33.38
CA GLY A 225 -13.63 -5.36 34.40
C GLY A 225 -13.04 -6.60 35.07
N SER A 226 -11.89 -6.46 35.70
CA SER A 226 -11.18 -7.54 36.43
C SER A 226 -11.89 -8.05 37.68
N LYS A 227 -12.80 -7.24 38.23
CA LYS A 227 -13.64 -7.58 39.39
C LYS A 227 -15.08 -7.18 39.08
N PRO A 228 -15.79 -7.95 38.24
CA PRO A 228 -17.13 -7.58 37.79
C PRO A 228 -18.11 -7.63 38.96
N LYS A 229 -19.03 -6.67 38.96
CA LYS A 229 -20.17 -6.72 39.87
C LYS A 229 -21.12 -7.86 39.49
N PRO A 230 -21.90 -8.43 40.46
CA PRO A 230 -22.79 -9.56 40.19
C PRO A 230 -23.73 -9.34 39.00
N LEU A 231 -24.28 -8.15 38.81
CA LEU A 231 -25.15 -7.81 37.70
C LEU A 231 -24.38 -7.83 36.35
N SER A 232 -23.21 -7.24 36.33
CA SER A 232 -22.36 -7.23 35.09
C SER A 232 -21.96 -8.65 34.71
N TYR A 233 -21.60 -9.47 35.68
CA TYR A 233 -21.28 -10.87 35.48
C TYR A 233 -22.47 -11.67 34.95
N SER A 234 -23.64 -11.57 35.54
CA SER A 234 -24.83 -12.29 35.12
C SER A 234 -25.32 -11.87 33.71
N LEU A 235 -25.22 -10.57 33.39
CA LEU A 235 -25.52 -10.09 32.05
C LEU A 235 -24.53 -10.62 31.02
N TYR A 236 -23.24 -10.61 31.34
CA TYR A 236 -22.22 -11.19 30.45
C TYR A 236 -22.44 -12.68 30.24
N GLU A 237 -22.72 -13.42 31.30
CA GLU A 237 -23.02 -14.84 31.25
C GLU A 237 -24.23 -15.12 30.34
N GLU A 238 -25.32 -14.38 30.51
CA GLU A 238 -26.57 -14.62 29.77
C GLU A 238 -26.48 -14.19 28.31
N LEU A 239 -25.94 -13.00 28.06
CA LEU A 239 -25.90 -12.42 26.71
C LEU A 239 -24.75 -12.97 25.86
N ILE A 240 -23.64 -13.32 26.47
CA ILE A 240 -22.41 -13.66 25.74
C ILE A 240 -22.07 -15.15 25.86
N THR A 241 -21.81 -15.65 27.09
CA THR A 241 -21.19 -16.97 27.23
C THR A 241 -22.15 -18.12 27.03
N LYS A 242 -23.40 -18.04 27.50
CA LYS A 242 -24.37 -19.13 27.40
C LYS A 242 -24.85 -19.40 25.98
N LYS A 243 -25.04 -18.39 25.16
CA LYS A 243 -25.66 -18.54 23.85
C LYS A 243 -24.77 -18.05 22.72
N THR A 244 -24.45 -16.79 22.70
CA THR A 244 -23.75 -16.16 21.57
C THR A 244 -22.36 -16.77 21.36
N TRP A 245 -21.60 -16.93 22.44
CA TRP A 245 -20.27 -17.52 22.38
C TRP A 245 -20.32 -19.02 22.07
N ALA A 246 -21.26 -19.75 22.68
CA ALA A 246 -21.44 -21.16 22.41
C ALA A 246 -21.77 -21.41 20.93
N ILE A 247 -22.66 -20.61 20.34
CA ILE A 247 -22.99 -20.72 18.90
C ILE A 247 -21.79 -20.35 18.04
N SER A 248 -21.12 -19.24 18.36
CA SER A 248 -19.93 -18.81 17.61
C SER A 248 -18.84 -19.88 17.62
N ARG A 249 -18.53 -20.44 18.80
CA ARG A 249 -17.53 -21.51 18.94
C ARG A 249 -17.90 -22.77 18.18
N ASN A 250 -19.17 -23.14 18.22
CA ASN A 250 -19.65 -24.33 17.47
C ASN A 250 -19.54 -24.13 15.96
N ASN A 251 -19.58 -22.90 15.46
CA ASN A 251 -19.43 -22.57 14.03
C ASN A 251 -17.96 -22.59 13.57
N TYR A 252 -17.02 -22.47 14.49
CA TYR A 252 -15.58 -22.52 14.20
C TYR A 252 -14.96 -23.92 14.41
N GLY A 253 -15.72 -24.90 14.82
CA GLY A 253 -15.29 -26.27 15.05
C GLY A 253 -15.09 -26.57 16.50
#